data_5f1ed8d7113b9abe5f0669ea671f0dba
#
_entry.id   5f1ed8d7113b9abe5f0669ea671f0dba
#
_cell.length_a   1.000
_cell.length_b   1.000
_cell.length_c   1.000
_cell.angle_alpha   90.00
_cell.angle_beta   90.00
_cell.angle_gamma   90.00
#
_symmetry.space_group_name_H-M   'P 1'
#
loop_
_entity.id
_entity.type
_entity.pdbx_description
1 polymer ?
#
loop_
_entity_poly.entity_id
_entity_poly.type
_entity_poly.pdbx_seq_one_letter_code
_entity_poly.pdbx_strand_id
1 'polypeptide(L)'
;YGEEFSQYVNLNTLGGIVTKGLSLRPRAGNPTPRIVETPGGMLNAIGLQNVGIDAFIEKKLPFLRTVDTLCVANFFGDTVDEYAEMARRLNELPEVAALEMNISCPNVKQGGIVFGSDPACAAGVVAACRAATSKPLIVKLSPNVTDVVAMAKACADAGADALSLINTLIGMAIDINTRRPVLANVTGGLSGPAIKPVARRLVLQVQEQHQALDGI
;
A
#
# COMPACT_ATOMS: atom_id res chain seq x y z
N TYR A 1 -11.16 3.81 -6.31
CA TYR A 1 -11.97 2.95 -5.43
C TYR A 1 -12.69 1.83 -6.21
N GLY A 2 -12.41 1.70 -7.53
CA GLY A 2 -13.06 0.75 -8.42
C GLY A 2 -14.13 1.38 -9.32
N GLU A 3 -14.93 2.28 -8.79
CA GLU A 3 -16.00 2.98 -9.52
C GLU A 3 -15.50 3.63 -10.83
N GLU A 4 -14.31 4.21 -10.82
CA GLU A 4 -13.68 4.89 -11.95
C GLU A 4 -13.43 3.95 -13.15
N PHE A 5 -13.28 2.66 -12.89
CA PHE A 5 -12.99 1.65 -13.91
C PHE A 5 -14.24 0.92 -14.42
N SER A 6 -15.40 1.07 -13.78
CA SER A 6 -16.63 0.35 -14.13
C SER A 6 -17.11 0.63 -15.57
N GLN A 7 -16.77 1.79 -16.11
CA GLN A 7 -17.09 2.15 -17.49
C GLN A 7 -16.18 1.47 -18.55
N TYR A 8 -15.04 0.90 -18.12
CA TYR A 8 -14.07 0.27 -19.03
C TYR A 8 -13.99 -1.25 -18.86
N VAL A 9 -14.28 -1.74 -17.65
CA VAL A 9 -14.14 -3.15 -17.28
C VAL A 9 -15.37 -3.60 -16.52
N ASN A 10 -15.91 -4.78 -16.87
CA ASN A 10 -16.92 -5.43 -16.05
C ASN A 10 -16.28 -5.93 -14.75
N LEU A 11 -16.48 -5.21 -13.67
CA LEU A 11 -15.87 -5.50 -12.38
C LEU A 11 -16.29 -6.85 -11.80
N ASN A 12 -17.47 -7.39 -12.19
CA ASN A 12 -17.95 -8.69 -11.75
C ASN A 12 -17.11 -9.87 -12.30
N THR A 13 -16.25 -9.62 -13.30
CA THR A 13 -15.32 -10.64 -13.83
C THR A 13 -14.01 -10.72 -13.05
N LEU A 14 -13.80 -9.82 -12.08
CA LEU A 14 -12.60 -9.76 -11.26
C LEU A 14 -12.77 -10.59 -9.99
N GLY A 15 -11.73 -11.29 -9.57
CA GLY A 15 -11.72 -12.01 -8.28
C GLY A 15 -11.70 -11.07 -7.06
N GLY A 16 -11.27 -9.83 -7.23
CA GLY A 16 -11.24 -8.82 -6.17
C GLY A 16 -10.78 -7.46 -6.67
N ILE A 17 -11.14 -6.42 -5.92
CA ILE A 17 -10.71 -5.03 -6.13
C ILE A 17 -9.97 -4.55 -4.88
N VAL A 18 -8.74 -4.08 -5.06
CA VAL A 18 -8.02 -3.35 -4.01
C VAL A 18 -8.32 -1.87 -4.14
N THR A 19 -8.87 -1.26 -3.09
CA THR A 19 -9.26 0.15 -3.12
C THR A 19 -8.06 1.08 -3.11
N LYS A 20 -8.30 2.36 -3.41
CA LYS A 20 -7.36 3.43 -3.10
C LYS A 20 -7.06 3.44 -1.62
N GLY A 21 -5.79 3.66 -1.24
CA GLY A 21 -5.37 3.75 0.15
C GLY A 21 -6.18 4.78 0.93
N LEU A 22 -6.72 4.34 2.07
CA LEU A 22 -7.57 5.11 2.97
C LEU A 22 -6.81 5.51 4.24
N SER A 23 -7.12 6.66 4.78
CA SER A 23 -6.71 7.12 6.10
C SER A 23 -7.91 7.58 6.92
N LEU A 24 -7.76 7.78 8.23
CA LEU A 24 -8.83 8.26 9.10
C LEU A 24 -9.41 9.59 8.59
N ARG A 25 -8.53 10.51 8.18
CA ARG A 25 -8.92 11.82 7.67
C ARG A 25 -8.62 11.91 6.17
N PRO A 26 -9.37 12.73 5.41
CA PRO A 26 -9.08 12.98 4.00
C PRO A 26 -7.71 13.65 3.82
N ARG A 27 -7.03 13.37 2.69
CA ARG A 27 -5.76 13.98 2.31
C ARG A 27 -5.84 14.60 0.93
N ALA A 28 -5.41 15.85 0.80
CA ALA A 28 -5.37 16.57 -0.47
C ALA A 28 -4.29 16.05 -1.43
N GLY A 29 -3.26 15.39 -0.88
CA GLY A 29 -2.07 14.98 -1.63
C GLY A 29 -1.07 16.13 -1.84
N ASN A 30 -0.02 15.84 -2.60
CA ASN A 30 1.07 16.79 -2.88
C ASN A 30 0.69 17.78 -3.99
N PRO A 31 1.36 18.95 -4.06
CA PRO A 31 1.27 19.87 -5.18
C PRO A 31 1.67 19.24 -6.52
N THR A 32 1.15 19.82 -7.61
CA THR A 32 1.57 19.47 -8.98
C THR A 32 2.81 20.27 -9.40
N PRO A 33 3.61 19.74 -10.36
CA PRO A 33 3.48 18.43 -11.03
C PRO A 33 3.85 17.26 -10.11
N ARG A 34 3.00 16.23 -10.10
CA ARG A 34 3.15 15.08 -9.21
C ARG A 34 3.15 13.72 -9.91
N ILE A 35 3.13 13.75 -11.24
CA ILE A 35 3.26 12.58 -12.11
C ILE A 35 4.14 12.98 -13.29
N VAL A 36 5.03 12.07 -13.69
CA VAL A 36 5.85 12.21 -14.91
C VAL A 36 6.12 10.84 -15.51
N GLU A 37 5.97 10.73 -16.83
CA GLU A 37 6.34 9.52 -17.56
C GLU A 37 7.86 9.39 -17.66
N THR A 38 8.31 8.15 -17.72
CA THR A 38 9.70 7.76 -17.97
C THR A 38 9.74 6.73 -19.11
N PRO A 39 10.89 6.49 -19.78
CA PRO A 39 10.95 5.54 -20.89
C PRO A 39 10.44 4.13 -20.58
N GLY A 40 10.48 3.70 -19.32
CA GLY A 40 10.05 2.36 -18.91
C GLY A 40 8.97 2.33 -17.85
N GLY A 41 8.28 3.45 -17.58
CA GLY A 41 7.27 3.51 -16.54
C GLY A 41 6.83 4.93 -16.21
N MET A 42 6.51 5.14 -14.94
CA MET A 42 5.99 6.42 -14.45
C MET A 42 6.52 6.69 -13.04
N LEU A 43 6.90 7.94 -12.79
CA LEU A 43 7.14 8.45 -11.44
C LEU A 43 5.88 9.16 -10.95
N ASN A 44 5.48 8.87 -9.72
CA ASN A 44 4.39 9.58 -9.06
C ASN A 44 4.76 10.00 -7.63
N ALA A 45 4.27 11.16 -7.25
CA ALA A 45 4.34 11.72 -5.91
C ALA A 45 2.94 12.24 -5.51
N ILE A 46 1.92 11.39 -5.63
CA ILE A 46 0.51 11.78 -5.36
C ILE A 46 0.32 12.25 -3.92
N GLY A 47 1.14 11.74 -2.96
CA GLY A 47 1.05 12.16 -1.56
C GLY A 47 -0.15 11.55 -0.84
N LEU A 48 -0.51 10.30 -1.16
CA LEU A 48 -1.58 9.54 -0.50
C LEU A 48 -2.96 10.23 -0.53
N GLN A 49 -3.25 11.04 -1.55
CA GLN A 49 -4.55 11.68 -1.73
C GLN A 49 -5.68 10.65 -1.60
N ASN A 50 -6.62 10.90 -0.69
CA ASN A 50 -7.78 10.05 -0.46
C ASN A 50 -8.90 10.82 0.23
N VAL A 51 -10.09 10.24 0.23
CA VAL A 51 -11.31 10.90 0.76
C VAL A 51 -11.49 10.72 2.26
N GLY A 52 -10.66 9.91 2.93
CA GLY A 52 -10.86 9.49 4.31
C GLY A 52 -11.90 8.38 4.45
N ILE A 53 -11.89 7.69 5.59
CA ILE A 53 -12.74 6.52 5.82
C ILE A 53 -14.24 6.89 5.87
N ASP A 54 -14.61 8.04 6.42
CA ASP A 54 -16.01 8.45 6.55
C ASP A 54 -16.66 8.65 5.16
N ALA A 55 -15.99 9.42 4.29
CA ALA A 55 -16.48 9.63 2.94
C ALA A 55 -16.38 8.35 2.06
N PHE A 56 -15.47 7.43 2.35
CA PHE A 56 -15.44 6.12 1.71
C PHE A 56 -16.70 5.33 2.06
N ILE A 57 -17.06 5.24 3.34
CA ILE A 57 -18.27 4.53 3.79
C ILE A 57 -19.52 5.16 3.20
N GLU A 58 -19.63 6.49 3.24
CA GLU A 58 -20.83 7.21 2.79
C GLU A 58 -20.99 7.19 1.26
N LYS A 59 -19.89 7.38 0.49
CA LYS A 59 -19.97 7.73 -0.93
C LYS A 59 -19.43 6.66 -1.87
N LYS A 60 -18.51 5.78 -1.42
CA LYS A 60 -17.85 4.80 -2.29
C LYS A 60 -18.31 3.37 -2.02
N LEU A 61 -18.53 3.04 -0.75
CA LEU A 61 -19.00 1.71 -0.37
C LEU A 61 -20.38 1.34 -0.98
N PRO A 62 -21.36 2.26 -1.11
CA PRO A 62 -22.62 1.95 -1.78
C PRO A 62 -22.45 1.43 -3.22
N PHE A 63 -21.49 1.98 -3.99
CA PHE A 63 -21.18 1.46 -5.31
C PHE A 63 -20.60 0.04 -5.23
N LEU A 64 -19.66 -0.21 -4.32
CA LEU A 64 -19.02 -1.53 -4.17
C LEU A 64 -20.02 -2.62 -3.78
N ARG A 65 -21.13 -2.29 -3.12
CA ARG A 65 -22.25 -3.22 -2.84
C ARG A 65 -22.97 -3.71 -4.09
N THR A 66 -22.88 -2.99 -5.20
CA THR A 66 -23.55 -3.35 -6.45
C THR A 66 -22.70 -4.26 -7.34
N VAL A 67 -21.47 -4.54 -6.94
CA VAL A 67 -20.49 -5.31 -7.72
C VAL A 67 -20.26 -6.66 -7.04
N ASP A 68 -20.38 -7.74 -7.83
CA ASP A 68 -20.12 -9.12 -7.37
C ASP A 68 -18.61 -9.43 -7.48
N THR A 69 -17.83 -8.81 -6.57
CA THR A 69 -16.38 -9.05 -6.45
C THR A 69 -15.91 -8.75 -5.01
N LEU A 70 -14.80 -9.34 -4.61
CA LEU A 70 -14.25 -9.10 -3.27
C LEU A 70 -13.68 -7.68 -3.17
N CYS A 71 -14.03 -6.97 -2.09
CA CYS A 71 -13.43 -5.69 -1.76
C CYS A 71 -12.29 -5.88 -0.76
N VAL A 72 -11.07 -5.55 -1.18
CA VAL A 72 -9.89 -5.47 -0.31
C VAL A 72 -9.63 -3.99 -0.02
N ALA A 73 -9.79 -3.57 1.22
CA ALA A 73 -9.56 -2.17 1.59
C ALA A 73 -8.07 -1.91 1.85
N ASN A 74 -7.43 -1.15 0.97
CA ASN A 74 -6.08 -0.66 1.22
C ASN A 74 -6.14 0.50 2.22
N PHE A 75 -5.29 0.51 3.23
CA PHE A 75 -5.27 1.55 4.25
C PHE A 75 -3.88 1.84 4.80
N PHE A 76 -3.75 2.98 5.47
CA PHE A 76 -2.55 3.42 6.16
C PHE A 76 -2.91 4.38 7.30
N GLY A 77 -1.97 4.62 8.21
CA GLY A 77 -2.04 5.59 9.29
C GLY A 77 -0.74 6.39 9.42
N ASP A 78 -0.71 7.40 10.24
CA ASP A 78 0.49 8.17 10.59
C ASP A 78 1.10 7.68 11.92
N THR A 79 0.32 7.00 12.74
CA THR A 79 0.73 6.40 14.01
C THR A 79 0.24 4.97 14.11
N VAL A 80 0.80 4.18 15.03
CA VAL A 80 0.33 2.82 15.33
C VAL A 80 -1.15 2.82 15.70
N ASP A 81 -1.59 3.80 16.49
CA ASP A 81 -2.98 3.93 16.92
C ASP A 81 -3.92 4.22 15.74
N GLU A 82 -3.49 5.06 14.78
CA GLU A 82 -4.27 5.32 13.58
C GLU A 82 -4.39 4.09 12.69
N TYR A 83 -3.31 3.28 12.57
CA TYR A 83 -3.38 2.00 11.87
C TYR A 83 -4.37 1.03 12.52
N ALA A 84 -4.29 0.88 13.86
CA ALA A 84 -5.20 0.02 14.61
C ALA A 84 -6.65 0.49 14.51
N GLU A 85 -6.90 1.79 14.61
CA GLU A 85 -8.25 2.35 14.46
C GLU A 85 -8.81 2.17 13.04
N MET A 86 -7.97 2.34 12.00
CA MET A 86 -8.36 2.04 10.62
C MET A 86 -8.74 0.57 10.47
N ALA A 87 -7.92 -0.35 10.99
CA ALA A 87 -8.20 -1.79 10.95
C ALA A 87 -9.51 -2.13 11.66
N ARG A 88 -9.74 -1.56 12.85
CA ARG A 88 -10.98 -1.73 13.62
C ARG A 88 -12.21 -1.26 12.83
N ARG A 89 -12.18 -0.06 12.28
CA ARG A 89 -13.29 0.51 11.52
C ARG A 89 -13.60 -0.27 10.24
N LEU A 90 -12.57 -0.70 9.51
CA LEU A 90 -12.72 -1.51 8.30
C LEU A 90 -13.21 -2.93 8.63
N ASN A 91 -12.88 -3.46 9.82
CA ASN A 91 -13.38 -4.76 10.29
C ASN A 91 -14.90 -4.79 10.45
N GLU A 92 -15.50 -3.68 10.84
CA GLU A 92 -16.95 -3.54 11.05
C GLU A 92 -17.76 -3.51 9.74
N LEU A 93 -17.10 -3.34 8.57
CA LEU A 93 -17.77 -3.22 7.27
C LEU A 93 -17.91 -4.60 6.61
N PRO A 94 -19.13 -5.17 6.51
CA PRO A 94 -19.33 -6.51 5.94
C PRO A 94 -18.92 -6.61 4.48
N GLU A 95 -18.93 -5.51 3.72
CA GLU A 95 -18.52 -5.45 2.32
C GLU A 95 -17.01 -5.58 2.11
N VAL A 96 -16.23 -5.32 3.15
CA VAL A 96 -14.77 -5.43 3.10
C VAL A 96 -14.39 -6.87 3.43
N ALA A 97 -13.87 -7.60 2.44
CA ALA A 97 -13.49 -9.00 2.57
C ALA A 97 -12.11 -9.19 3.22
N ALA A 98 -11.16 -8.27 2.95
CA ALA A 98 -9.80 -8.30 3.48
C ALA A 98 -9.23 -6.88 3.61
N LEU A 99 -8.18 -6.75 4.40
CA LEU A 99 -7.47 -5.50 4.64
C LEU A 99 -6.07 -5.57 4.03
N GLU A 100 -5.69 -4.59 3.21
CA GLU A 100 -4.32 -4.43 2.74
C GLU A 100 -3.66 -3.23 3.44
N MET A 101 -2.78 -3.51 4.37
CA MET A 101 -2.07 -2.53 5.16
C MET A 101 -0.84 -2.02 4.41
N ASN A 102 -0.79 -0.74 4.07
CA ASN A 102 0.33 -0.10 3.40
C ASN A 102 1.30 0.50 4.42
N ILE A 103 2.37 -0.23 4.75
CA ILE A 103 3.44 0.26 5.66
C ILE A 103 4.55 1.02 4.93
N SER A 104 4.48 1.15 3.61
CA SER A 104 5.53 1.75 2.76
C SER A 104 5.49 3.28 2.72
N CYS A 105 4.68 3.94 3.56
CA CYS A 105 4.54 5.39 3.53
C CYS A 105 5.79 6.08 4.08
N PRO A 106 6.53 6.87 3.28
CA PRO A 106 7.75 7.55 3.73
C PRO A 106 7.48 8.72 4.68
N ASN A 107 6.21 9.12 4.84
CA ASN A 107 5.82 10.32 5.59
C ASN A 107 5.40 10.03 7.04
N VAL A 108 5.39 8.75 7.45
CA VAL A 108 5.00 8.36 8.81
C VAL A 108 6.26 8.20 9.63
N LYS A 109 6.58 9.24 10.37
CA LYS A 109 7.75 9.30 11.25
C LYS A 109 7.28 9.28 12.70
N GLN A 110 7.32 8.14 13.33
CA GLN A 110 7.40 8.11 14.79
C GLN A 110 8.89 8.07 15.15
N GLY A 111 9.41 9.16 15.72
CA GLY A 111 10.82 9.26 16.08
C GLY A 111 11.83 9.24 14.92
N GLY A 112 11.39 9.54 13.68
CA GLY A 112 12.26 9.57 12.49
C GLY A 112 12.34 8.26 11.72
N ILE A 113 11.70 7.18 12.17
CA ILE A 113 11.70 5.86 11.55
C ILE A 113 10.43 5.68 10.70
N VAL A 114 10.60 5.20 9.47
CA VAL A 114 9.50 4.79 8.58
C VAL A 114 9.11 3.36 8.94
N PHE A 115 7.86 3.07 9.25
CA PHE A 115 7.40 1.71 9.66
C PHE A 115 7.84 0.61 8.69
N GLY A 116 7.85 0.89 7.39
CA GLY A 116 8.26 -0.06 6.35
C GLY A 116 9.76 -0.15 6.10
N SER A 117 10.63 0.43 6.93
CA SER A 117 12.08 0.37 6.78
C SER A 117 12.80 -0.37 7.91
N ASP A 118 12.11 -0.65 9.01
CA ASP A 118 12.64 -1.37 10.17
C ASP A 118 11.73 -2.54 10.54
N PRO A 119 12.25 -3.78 10.62
CA PRO A 119 11.43 -4.96 10.89
C PRO A 119 10.70 -4.93 12.24
N ALA A 120 11.31 -4.39 13.30
CA ALA A 120 10.69 -4.32 14.62
C ALA A 120 9.52 -3.31 14.63
N CYS A 121 9.70 -2.17 13.97
CA CYS A 121 8.64 -1.17 13.80
C CYS A 121 7.49 -1.75 12.96
N ALA A 122 7.79 -2.47 11.88
CA ALA A 122 6.80 -3.14 11.05
C ALA A 122 6.00 -4.17 11.85
N ALA A 123 6.68 -5.04 12.61
CA ALA A 123 6.03 -6.03 13.47
C ALA A 123 5.09 -5.37 14.49
N GLY A 124 5.51 -4.28 15.13
CA GLY A 124 4.69 -3.58 16.12
C GLY A 124 3.38 -3.06 15.54
N VAL A 125 3.42 -2.44 14.36
CA VAL A 125 2.22 -1.90 13.73
C VAL A 125 1.32 -3.02 13.16
N VAL A 126 1.90 -4.12 12.65
CA VAL A 126 1.14 -5.29 12.20
C VAL A 126 0.42 -5.95 13.37
N ALA A 127 1.11 -6.17 14.50
CA ALA A 127 0.51 -6.74 15.70
C ALA A 127 -0.67 -5.89 16.23
N ALA A 128 -0.53 -4.56 16.23
CA ALA A 128 -1.61 -3.66 16.63
C ALA A 128 -2.83 -3.76 15.69
N CYS A 129 -2.61 -3.83 14.37
CA CYS A 129 -3.69 -4.05 13.40
C CYS A 129 -4.31 -5.44 13.56
N ARG A 130 -3.49 -6.50 13.77
CA ARG A 130 -4.01 -7.85 13.96
C ARG A 130 -4.93 -7.95 15.18
N ALA A 131 -4.58 -7.28 16.27
CA ALA A 131 -5.43 -7.22 17.46
C ALA A 131 -6.77 -6.48 17.23
N ALA A 132 -6.83 -5.61 16.22
CA ALA A 132 -7.99 -4.77 15.91
C ALA A 132 -8.92 -5.36 14.83
N THR A 133 -8.54 -6.45 14.14
CA THR A 133 -9.36 -7.06 13.07
C THR A 133 -9.31 -8.59 13.11
N SER A 134 -10.40 -9.23 12.71
CA SER A 134 -10.46 -10.67 12.46
C SER A 134 -10.42 -11.02 10.97
N LYS A 135 -10.47 -10.01 10.09
CA LYS A 135 -10.40 -10.20 8.63
C LYS A 135 -8.99 -10.57 8.18
N PRO A 136 -8.84 -11.21 7.02
CA PRO A 136 -7.53 -11.41 6.42
C PRO A 136 -6.74 -10.11 6.33
N LEU A 137 -5.52 -10.10 6.87
CA LEU A 137 -4.63 -8.95 6.92
C LEU A 137 -3.45 -9.18 5.98
N ILE A 138 -3.43 -8.42 4.89
CA ILE A 138 -2.36 -8.41 3.88
C ILE A 138 -1.43 -7.24 4.21
N VAL A 139 -0.12 -7.45 4.25
CA VAL A 139 0.85 -6.38 4.48
C VAL A 139 1.59 -6.07 3.18
N LYS A 140 1.50 -4.81 2.72
CA LYS A 140 2.17 -4.35 1.50
C LYS A 140 3.55 -3.80 1.80
N LEU A 141 4.57 -4.53 1.33
CA LEU A 141 5.98 -4.27 1.60
C LEU A 141 6.59 -3.24 0.64
N SER A 142 7.54 -2.46 1.18
CA SER A 142 8.38 -1.53 0.41
C SER A 142 9.55 -2.27 -0.25
N PRO A 143 9.91 -1.95 -1.49
CA PRO A 143 11.15 -2.42 -2.09
C PRO A 143 12.38 -1.62 -1.64
N ASN A 144 12.17 -0.49 -0.95
CA ASN A 144 13.25 0.45 -0.56
C ASN A 144 13.82 0.07 0.81
N VAL A 145 14.18 -1.19 0.97
CA VAL A 145 14.77 -1.76 2.19
C VAL A 145 16.00 -2.57 1.83
N THR A 146 16.90 -2.72 2.79
CA THR A 146 18.12 -3.51 2.61
C THR A 146 17.81 -5.01 2.53
N ASP A 147 16.89 -5.49 3.38
CA ASP A 147 16.49 -6.89 3.48
C ASP A 147 14.95 -7.01 3.51
N VAL A 148 14.39 -7.38 2.36
CA VAL A 148 12.95 -7.60 2.22
C VAL A 148 12.50 -8.88 2.92
N VAL A 149 13.38 -9.88 3.06
CA VAL A 149 13.08 -11.15 3.71
C VAL A 149 12.90 -10.96 5.21
N ALA A 150 13.80 -10.20 5.85
CA ALA A 150 13.66 -9.85 7.26
C ALA A 150 12.37 -9.06 7.53
N MET A 151 11.99 -8.13 6.63
CA MET A 151 10.72 -7.41 6.71
C MET A 151 9.52 -8.35 6.58
N ALA A 152 9.54 -9.25 5.59
CA ALA A 152 8.48 -10.22 5.33
C ALA A 152 8.27 -11.13 6.55
N LYS A 153 9.37 -11.69 7.09
CA LYS A 153 9.33 -12.54 8.28
C LYS A 153 8.76 -11.80 9.49
N ALA A 154 9.23 -10.60 9.77
CA ALA A 154 8.73 -9.80 10.90
C ALA A 154 7.22 -9.52 10.81
N CYS A 155 6.71 -9.23 9.60
CA CYS A 155 5.28 -9.02 9.38
C CYS A 155 4.48 -10.33 9.53
N ALA A 156 4.96 -11.44 9.02
CA ALA A 156 4.31 -12.74 9.14
C ALA A 156 4.25 -13.20 10.61
N ASP A 157 5.36 -13.15 11.33
CA ASP A 157 5.46 -13.50 12.76
C ASP A 157 4.53 -12.60 13.63
N ALA A 158 4.27 -11.37 13.19
CA ALA A 158 3.37 -10.43 13.88
C ALA A 158 1.88 -10.62 13.53
N GLY A 159 1.53 -11.58 12.68
CA GLY A 159 0.14 -11.96 12.39
C GLY A 159 -0.41 -11.48 11.06
N ALA A 160 0.42 -11.16 10.08
CA ALA A 160 -0.02 -10.98 8.70
C ALA A 160 -0.43 -12.35 8.10
N ASP A 161 -1.61 -12.40 7.46
CA ASP A 161 -2.10 -13.61 6.77
C ASP A 161 -1.49 -13.74 5.36
N ALA A 162 -1.10 -12.62 4.76
CA ALA A 162 -0.47 -12.57 3.44
C ALA A 162 0.42 -11.33 3.28
N LEU A 163 1.30 -11.40 2.29
CA LEU A 163 2.18 -10.27 1.92
C LEU A 163 1.92 -9.87 0.47
N SER A 164 1.85 -8.58 0.19
CA SER A 164 1.84 -8.05 -1.17
C SER A 164 3.16 -7.32 -1.48
N LEU A 165 3.74 -7.63 -2.63
CA LEU A 165 5.00 -7.06 -3.11
C LEU A 165 4.80 -6.58 -4.55
N ILE A 166 5.30 -5.45 -4.87
CA ILE A 166 6.03 -4.44 -4.11
C ILE A 166 5.35 -3.08 -4.27
N ASN A 167 5.59 -2.16 -3.33
CA ASN A 167 5.33 -0.74 -3.56
C ASN A 167 6.36 -0.19 -4.59
N THR A 168 6.36 1.09 -4.86
CA THR A 168 7.21 1.74 -5.86
C THR A 168 8.65 1.91 -5.39
N LEU A 169 9.62 1.88 -6.34
CA LEU A 169 11.00 2.27 -6.09
C LEU A 169 11.14 3.79 -6.07
N ILE A 170 11.89 4.35 -5.13
CA ILE A 170 12.16 5.79 -5.10
C ILE A 170 13.05 6.17 -6.28
N GLY A 171 12.62 7.18 -7.03
CA GLY A 171 13.34 7.72 -8.18
C GLY A 171 13.15 9.22 -8.34
N MET A 172 13.84 9.79 -9.33
CA MET A 172 13.76 11.22 -9.66
C MET A 172 13.88 11.40 -11.16
N ALA A 173 13.18 12.43 -11.70
CA ALA A 173 13.38 12.93 -13.05
C ALA A 173 13.87 14.36 -12.99
N ILE A 174 14.86 14.71 -13.83
CA ILE A 174 15.43 16.06 -13.95
C ILE A 174 15.16 16.55 -15.36
N ASP A 175 14.63 17.76 -15.48
CA ASP A 175 14.60 18.51 -16.73
C ASP A 175 15.99 19.08 -17.03
N ILE A 176 16.62 18.57 -18.09
CA ILE A 176 17.98 18.96 -18.49
C ILE A 176 18.09 20.42 -18.91
N ASN A 177 17.02 21.02 -19.40
CA ASN A 177 17.01 22.41 -19.86
C ASN A 177 16.95 23.39 -18.69
N THR A 178 16.05 23.12 -17.73
CA THR A 178 15.89 23.95 -16.54
C THR A 178 16.82 23.54 -15.38
N ARG A 179 17.40 22.34 -15.46
CA ARG A 179 18.25 21.74 -14.42
C ARG A 179 17.54 21.60 -13.06
N ARG A 180 16.23 21.34 -13.11
CA ARG A 180 15.37 21.21 -11.92
C ARG A 180 14.66 19.86 -11.91
N PRO A 181 14.29 19.35 -10.72
CA PRO A 181 13.38 18.21 -10.64
C PRO A 181 12.07 18.50 -11.35
N VAL A 182 11.55 17.50 -12.07
CA VAL A 182 10.26 17.60 -12.77
C VAL A 182 9.09 17.57 -11.79
N LEU A 183 9.19 16.72 -10.76
CA LEU A 183 8.15 16.63 -9.74
C LEU A 183 8.32 17.74 -8.69
N ALA A 184 7.22 18.35 -8.27
CA ALA A 184 7.22 19.35 -7.19
C ALA A 184 7.77 18.79 -5.87
N ASN A 185 7.59 17.50 -5.62
CA ASN A 185 8.11 16.78 -4.44
C ASN A 185 9.57 16.32 -4.61
N VAL A 186 10.26 16.72 -5.68
CA VAL A 186 11.64 16.33 -6.04
C VAL A 186 11.75 14.86 -6.45
N THR A 187 11.39 13.94 -5.56
CA THR A 187 11.38 12.49 -5.78
C THR A 187 9.96 11.95 -5.87
N GLY A 188 9.82 10.78 -6.49
CA GLY A 188 8.56 10.05 -6.57
C GLY A 188 8.79 8.55 -6.61
N GLY A 189 7.70 7.79 -6.55
CA GLY A 189 7.73 6.34 -6.69
C GLY A 189 7.69 5.94 -8.17
N LEU A 190 8.70 5.18 -8.61
CA LEU A 190 8.76 4.59 -9.95
C LEU A 190 7.93 3.31 -9.99
N SER A 191 7.08 3.21 -10.99
CA SER A 191 6.28 2.02 -11.32
C SER A 191 6.35 1.71 -12.81
N GLY A 192 5.83 0.53 -13.20
CA GLY A 192 5.76 0.12 -14.60
C GLY A 192 6.80 -0.93 -15.00
N PRO A 193 6.99 -1.18 -16.32
CA PRO A 193 7.87 -2.25 -16.82
C PRO A 193 9.30 -2.19 -16.29
N ALA A 194 9.84 -1.00 -16.03
CA ALA A 194 11.20 -0.83 -15.55
C ALA A 194 11.49 -1.53 -14.21
N ILE A 195 10.50 -1.66 -13.34
CA ILE A 195 10.70 -2.29 -12.02
C ILE A 195 10.35 -3.77 -12.00
N LYS A 196 9.78 -4.33 -13.08
CA LYS A 196 9.33 -5.73 -13.15
C LYS A 196 10.40 -6.75 -12.76
N PRO A 197 11.66 -6.68 -13.26
CA PRO A 197 12.70 -7.62 -12.84
C PRO A 197 13.05 -7.50 -11.36
N VAL A 198 13.03 -6.30 -10.80
CA VAL A 198 13.27 -6.08 -9.36
C VAL A 198 12.15 -6.68 -8.53
N ALA A 199 10.89 -6.41 -8.89
CA ALA A 199 9.72 -6.95 -8.22
C ALA A 199 9.75 -8.48 -8.16
N ARG A 200 10.03 -9.13 -9.31
CA ARG A 200 10.11 -10.60 -9.40
C ARG A 200 11.20 -11.18 -8.51
N ARG A 201 12.39 -10.56 -8.49
CA ARG A 201 13.48 -10.99 -7.62
C ARG A 201 13.09 -10.93 -6.15
N LEU A 202 12.48 -9.82 -5.72
CA LEU A 202 12.07 -9.65 -4.32
C LEU A 202 10.97 -10.64 -3.90
N VAL A 203 10.01 -10.90 -4.80
CA VAL A 203 8.97 -11.93 -4.56
C VAL A 203 9.61 -13.32 -4.40
N LEU A 204 10.55 -13.68 -5.30
CA LEU A 204 11.25 -14.97 -5.22
C LEU A 204 12.03 -15.12 -3.91
N GLN A 205 12.77 -14.09 -3.49
CA GLN A 205 13.52 -14.13 -2.23
C GLN A 205 12.63 -14.41 -1.01
N VAL A 206 11.45 -13.76 -0.95
CA VAL A 206 10.49 -13.99 0.14
C VAL A 206 9.90 -15.40 0.06
N GLN A 207 9.57 -15.89 -1.14
CA GLN A 207 9.00 -17.21 -1.36
C GLN A 207 9.98 -18.34 -0.98
N GLU A 208 11.25 -18.24 -1.40
CA GLU A 208 12.28 -19.24 -1.08
C GLU A 208 12.51 -19.36 0.43
N GLN A 209 12.48 -18.25 1.16
CA GLN A 209 12.58 -18.27 2.61
C GLN A 209 11.38 -18.93 3.29
N HIS A 210 10.17 -18.72 2.76
CA HIS A 210 8.96 -19.35 3.28
C HIS A 210 9.02 -20.88 3.10
N GLN A 211 9.39 -21.34 1.91
CA GLN A 211 9.54 -22.77 1.61
C GLN A 211 10.63 -23.44 2.49
N ALA A 212 11.70 -22.74 2.83
CA ALA A 212 12.72 -23.24 3.72
C ALA A 212 12.23 -23.42 5.17
N LEU A 213 11.20 -22.68 5.59
CA LEU A 213 10.58 -22.80 6.91
C LEU A 213 9.54 -23.94 6.96
N ASP A 214 8.85 -24.20 5.86
CA ASP A 214 7.85 -25.29 5.76
C ASP A 214 8.50 -26.68 5.58
N GLY A 215 9.79 -26.73 5.31
CA GLY A 215 10.58 -27.95 5.10
C GLY A 215 11.27 -28.51 6.35
N ILE A 216 11.00 -27.95 7.53
CA ILE A 216 11.45 -28.43 8.85
C ILE A 216 10.24 -29.00 9.59
#